data_78b48f8577badc48c347ac01eca87579
#
_entry.id   78b48f8577badc48c347ac01eca87579
#
_cell.length_a   1.000
_cell.length_b   1.000
_cell.length_c   1.000
_cell.angle_alpha   90.00
_cell.angle_beta   90.00
_cell.angle_gamma   90.00
#
_symmetry.space_group_name_H-M   'P 1'
#
loop_
_entity.id
_entity.type
_entity.pdbx_description
1 polymer ?
#
loop_
_entity_poly.entity_id
_entity_poly.type
_entity_poly.pdbx_seq_one_letter_code
_entity_poly.pdbx_strand_id
1 'polypeptide(L)'
;MRSKKFIIIFALLIICLELVGCDAFVRKFTRKKKKDNLPQEEMVISPVEYPAPVLNKEQLYRKYFLYWQSWQDELIDALLYPTSHKRMIDCAGQSIENLKSMQAMLNDKAKAKLGSYIDRMQALKSKIENNIYNQEISYERFSAERVRRDVFRDFPYHKIKDKLI
;
A
#
# COMPACT_ATOMS: atom_id res chain seq x y z
N MET A 1 66.47 14.08 -19.10
CA MET A 1 65.53 13.34 -19.98
C MET A 1 65.17 11.92 -19.54
N ARG A 2 66.00 11.19 -18.75
CA ARG A 2 65.71 9.83 -18.28
C ARG A 2 64.52 9.76 -17.24
N SER A 3 64.42 10.71 -16.35
CA SER A 3 63.36 10.73 -15.29
C SER A 3 61.93 10.79 -15.88
N LYS A 4 61.68 11.58 -16.90
CA LYS A 4 60.34 11.67 -17.49
C LYS A 4 59.90 10.36 -18.17
N LYS A 5 60.81 9.59 -18.73
CA LYS A 5 60.49 8.28 -19.32
C LYS A 5 60.14 7.25 -18.30
N PHE A 6 60.78 7.27 -17.11
CA PHE A 6 60.43 6.40 -16.00
C PHE A 6 59.03 6.66 -15.45
N ILE A 7 58.64 7.92 -15.33
CA ILE A 7 57.27 8.31 -14.88
C ILE A 7 56.22 7.81 -15.85
N ILE A 8 56.46 7.94 -17.16
CA ILE A 8 55.48 7.49 -18.18
C ILE A 8 55.34 5.95 -18.14
N ILE A 9 56.44 5.21 -18.02
CA ILE A 9 56.41 3.74 -17.94
C ILE A 9 55.68 3.28 -16.68
N PHE A 10 55.90 3.96 -15.55
CA PHE A 10 55.24 3.63 -14.28
C PHE A 10 53.72 3.92 -14.35
N ALA A 11 53.32 5.02 -14.96
CA ALA A 11 51.90 5.34 -15.18
C ALA A 11 51.22 4.31 -16.11
N LEU A 12 51.87 3.85 -17.15
CA LEU A 12 51.38 2.83 -18.08
C LEU A 12 51.20 1.47 -17.37
N LEU A 13 52.11 1.13 -16.46
CA LEU A 13 52.07 -0.10 -15.69
C LEU A 13 50.88 -0.12 -14.69
N ILE A 14 50.54 1.03 -14.08
CA ILE A 14 49.38 1.16 -13.20
C ILE A 14 48.08 0.99 -14.00
N ILE A 15 47.96 1.59 -15.18
CA ILE A 15 46.78 1.47 -16.03
C ILE A 15 46.57 0.00 -16.48
N CYS A 16 47.63 -0.73 -16.80
CA CYS A 16 47.56 -2.16 -17.13
C CYS A 16 47.09 -3.01 -15.96
N LEU A 17 47.44 -2.68 -14.72
CA LEU A 17 47.01 -3.40 -13.53
C LEU A 17 45.52 -3.23 -13.24
N GLU A 18 44.96 -2.06 -13.53
CA GLU A 18 43.51 -1.82 -13.37
C GLU A 18 42.68 -2.58 -14.40
N LEU A 19 43.18 -2.80 -15.60
CA LEU A 19 42.45 -3.55 -16.66
C LEU A 19 42.37 -5.05 -16.39
N VAL A 20 43.33 -5.63 -15.66
CA VAL A 20 43.31 -7.07 -15.32
C VAL A 20 42.38 -7.36 -14.13
N GLY A 21 42.04 -6.35 -13.31
CA GLY A 21 41.18 -6.51 -12.13
C GLY A 21 39.71 -6.74 -12.46
N CYS A 22 39.23 -6.29 -13.60
CA CYS A 22 37.79 -6.38 -13.96
C CYS A 22 37.34 -7.81 -14.24
N ASP A 23 38.18 -8.66 -14.81
CA ASP A 23 37.80 -10.04 -15.16
C ASP A 23 37.65 -10.96 -13.93
N ALA A 24 38.46 -10.72 -12.90
CA ALA A 24 38.37 -11.45 -11.63
C ALA A 24 37.07 -11.07 -10.85
N PHE A 25 36.65 -9.81 -10.96
CA PHE A 25 35.44 -9.33 -10.31
C PHE A 25 34.17 -9.88 -10.98
N VAL A 26 34.13 -9.87 -12.31
CA VAL A 26 32.99 -10.43 -13.09
C VAL A 26 32.84 -11.93 -12.81
N ARG A 27 33.94 -12.71 -12.73
CA ARG A 27 33.89 -14.14 -12.42
C ARG A 27 33.33 -14.47 -11.03
N LYS A 28 33.47 -13.57 -10.07
CA LYS A 28 33.02 -13.80 -8.68
C LYS A 28 31.52 -13.56 -8.52
N PHE A 29 30.91 -12.76 -9.39
CA PHE A 29 29.49 -12.40 -9.36
C PHE A 29 28.64 -13.05 -10.45
N THR A 30 29.25 -13.65 -11.49
CA THR A 30 28.52 -14.48 -12.44
C THR A 30 28.32 -15.88 -11.88
N ARG A 31 27.08 -16.19 -11.51
CA ARG A 31 26.66 -17.53 -11.10
C ARG A 31 27.02 -18.52 -12.20
N LYS A 32 27.95 -19.44 -11.95
CA LYS A 32 28.25 -20.53 -12.89
C LYS A 32 26.94 -21.25 -13.20
N LYS A 33 26.51 -21.26 -14.46
CA LYS A 33 25.44 -22.15 -14.91
C LYS A 33 25.91 -23.56 -14.62
N LYS A 34 25.24 -24.27 -13.71
CA LYS A 34 25.43 -25.71 -13.51
C LYS A 34 25.13 -26.37 -14.85
N LYS A 35 26.13 -27.02 -15.41
CA LYS A 35 25.96 -27.96 -16.52
C LYS A 35 25.39 -29.25 -15.93
N ASP A 36 24.12 -29.26 -15.61
CA ASP A 36 23.41 -30.50 -15.36
C ASP A 36 22.70 -30.87 -16.66
N ASN A 37 23.37 -31.72 -17.44
CA ASN A 37 22.83 -32.35 -18.66
C ASN A 37 21.88 -33.54 -18.34
N LEU A 38 21.06 -33.36 -17.32
CA LEU A 38 19.94 -34.26 -17.10
C LEU A 38 18.66 -33.46 -17.39
N PRO A 39 17.72 -33.95 -18.18
CA PRO A 39 16.41 -33.36 -18.28
C PRO A 39 15.78 -33.44 -16.88
N GLN A 40 15.93 -32.39 -16.08
CA GLN A 40 15.05 -32.22 -14.93
C GLN A 40 13.66 -32.03 -15.51
N GLU A 41 12.80 -33.01 -15.33
CA GLU A 41 11.36 -32.76 -15.39
C GLU A 41 11.10 -31.61 -14.41
N GLU A 42 10.93 -30.41 -14.95
CA GLU A 42 10.40 -29.29 -14.14
C GLU A 42 9.06 -29.78 -13.61
N MET A 43 9.05 -30.11 -12.32
CA MET A 43 7.78 -30.31 -11.62
C MET A 43 7.05 -28.98 -11.70
N VAL A 44 6.25 -28.80 -12.75
CA VAL A 44 5.29 -27.70 -12.84
C VAL A 44 4.26 -27.99 -11.76
N ILE A 45 4.50 -27.41 -10.58
CA ILE A 45 3.49 -27.37 -9.53
C ILE A 45 2.41 -26.44 -10.08
N SER A 46 1.40 -27.04 -10.71
CA SER A 46 0.20 -26.30 -11.10
C SER A 46 -0.35 -25.65 -9.83
N PRO A 47 -0.55 -24.32 -9.81
CA PRO A 47 -1.15 -23.67 -8.66
C PRO A 47 -2.49 -24.34 -8.37
N VAL A 48 -2.64 -24.96 -7.21
CA VAL A 48 -3.94 -25.46 -6.77
C VAL A 48 -4.80 -24.24 -6.47
N GLU A 49 -5.82 -24.05 -7.28
CA GLU A 49 -6.79 -22.99 -7.08
C GLU A 49 -7.61 -23.33 -5.81
N TYR A 50 -7.27 -22.70 -4.69
CA TYR A 50 -8.03 -22.88 -3.46
C TYR A 50 -9.36 -22.14 -3.60
N PRO A 51 -10.49 -22.83 -3.35
CA PRO A 51 -11.79 -22.14 -3.35
C PRO A 51 -11.74 -21.01 -2.31
N ALA A 52 -12.16 -19.82 -2.73
CA ALA A 52 -12.22 -18.67 -1.84
C ALA A 52 -13.07 -19.03 -0.60
N PRO A 53 -12.63 -18.74 0.62
CA PRO A 53 -13.37 -19.06 1.82
C PRO A 53 -14.74 -18.37 1.77
N VAL A 54 -15.81 -19.14 1.94
CA VAL A 54 -17.17 -18.62 2.03
C VAL A 54 -17.31 -17.97 3.41
N LEU A 55 -17.19 -16.64 3.45
CA LEU A 55 -17.35 -15.87 4.68
C LEU A 55 -18.83 -15.78 5.04
N ASN A 56 -19.15 -16.00 6.31
CA ASN A 56 -20.48 -15.69 6.82
C ASN A 56 -20.69 -14.17 6.94
N LYS A 57 -21.94 -13.73 7.17
CA LYS A 57 -22.28 -12.29 7.23
C LYS A 57 -21.49 -11.54 8.29
N GLU A 58 -21.27 -12.15 9.46
CA GLU A 58 -20.45 -11.57 10.50
C GLU A 58 -19.00 -11.36 10.06
N GLN A 59 -18.37 -12.41 9.53
CA GLN A 59 -17.00 -12.35 9.07
C GLN A 59 -16.82 -11.33 7.96
N LEU A 60 -17.80 -11.24 7.04
CA LEU A 60 -17.80 -10.29 5.95
C LEU A 60 -17.90 -8.85 6.46
N TYR A 61 -18.82 -8.58 7.40
CA TYR A 61 -18.95 -7.27 8.01
C TYR A 61 -17.67 -6.85 8.76
N ARG A 62 -17.11 -7.76 9.58
CA ARG A 62 -15.85 -7.54 10.31
C ARG A 62 -14.69 -7.25 9.36
N LYS A 63 -14.62 -7.93 8.21
CA LYS A 63 -13.65 -7.71 7.16
C LYS A 63 -13.75 -6.28 6.61
N TYR A 64 -14.95 -5.84 6.21
CA TYR A 64 -15.14 -4.48 5.69
C TYR A 64 -14.87 -3.41 6.74
N PHE A 65 -15.27 -3.65 8.00
CA PHE A 65 -14.96 -2.74 9.10
C PHE A 65 -13.45 -2.59 9.32
N LEU A 66 -12.69 -3.69 9.31
CA LEU A 66 -11.23 -3.69 9.44
C LEU A 66 -10.56 -2.96 8.26
N TYR A 67 -11.02 -3.21 7.03
CA TYR A 67 -10.49 -2.54 5.85
C TYR A 67 -10.80 -1.04 5.87
N TRP A 68 -12.02 -0.67 6.24
CA TRP A 68 -12.36 0.73 6.46
C TRP A 68 -11.44 1.38 7.49
N GLN A 69 -11.23 0.74 8.62
CA GLN A 69 -10.35 1.23 9.67
C GLN A 69 -8.94 1.48 9.15
N SER A 70 -8.37 0.50 8.46
CA SER A 70 -7.03 0.59 7.91
C SER A 70 -6.88 1.77 6.93
N TRP A 71 -7.84 1.93 5.99
CA TRP A 71 -7.82 3.04 5.05
C TRP A 71 -8.09 4.40 5.71
N GLN A 72 -8.91 4.43 6.75
CA GLN A 72 -9.19 5.66 7.50
C GLN A 72 -7.97 6.09 8.33
N ASP A 73 -7.25 5.16 8.96
CA ASP A 73 -6.02 5.44 9.68
C ASP A 73 -4.92 5.92 8.72
N GLU A 74 -4.77 5.27 7.57
CA GLU A 74 -3.86 5.67 6.50
C GLU A 74 -4.18 7.08 5.96
N LEU A 75 -5.46 7.43 5.80
CA LEU A 75 -5.87 8.78 5.41
C LEU A 75 -5.44 9.81 6.46
N ILE A 76 -5.66 9.53 7.73
CA ILE A 76 -5.30 10.44 8.83
C ILE A 76 -3.78 10.64 8.88
N ASP A 77 -3.00 9.58 8.70
CA ASP A 77 -1.54 9.65 8.64
C ASP A 77 -1.05 10.41 7.41
N ALA A 78 -1.67 10.20 6.25
CA ALA A 78 -1.35 10.93 5.02
C ALA A 78 -1.66 12.44 5.14
N LEU A 79 -2.70 12.80 5.90
CA LEU A 79 -3.04 14.19 6.21
C LEU A 79 -2.14 14.81 7.31
N LEU A 80 -1.55 13.97 8.18
CA LEU A 80 -0.60 14.43 9.20
C LEU A 80 0.78 14.69 8.58
N TYR A 81 1.21 13.84 7.66
CA TYR A 81 2.49 13.93 6.96
C TYR A 81 2.24 13.97 5.45
N PRO A 82 1.86 15.12 4.88
CA PRO A 82 1.40 15.20 3.50
C PRO A 82 2.53 14.91 2.52
N THR A 83 2.62 13.66 2.08
CA THR A 83 3.62 13.20 1.13
C THR A 83 3.10 13.09 -0.30
N SER A 84 1.81 12.81 -0.47
CA SER A 84 1.19 12.62 -1.79
C SER A 84 -0.31 12.93 -1.76
N HIS A 85 -0.70 13.95 -2.52
CA HIS A 85 -2.09 14.33 -2.71
C HIS A 85 -2.93 13.17 -3.28
N LYS A 86 -2.39 12.44 -4.25
CA LYS A 86 -3.04 11.23 -4.81
C LYS A 86 -3.33 10.19 -3.74
N ARG A 87 -2.37 9.92 -2.83
CA ARG A 87 -2.56 8.95 -1.74
C ARG A 87 -3.73 9.35 -0.83
N MET A 88 -3.85 10.62 -0.47
CA MET A 88 -4.97 11.12 0.34
C MET A 88 -6.32 10.86 -0.34
N ILE A 89 -6.43 11.13 -1.64
CA ILE A 89 -7.64 10.88 -2.44
C ILE A 89 -7.95 9.38 -2.51
N ASP A 90 -6.94 8.55 -2.77
CA ASP A 90 -7.10 7.09 -2.87
C ASP A 90 -7.55 6.50 -1.52
N CYS A 91 -6.92 6.89 -0.40
CA CYS A 91 -7.30 6.43 0.93
C CYS A 91 -8.74 6.85 1.29
N ALA A 92 -9.13 8.10 1.00
CA ALA A 92 -10.50 8.56 1.21
C ALA A 92 -11.50 7.76 0.35
N GLY A 93 -11.16 7.47 -0.90
CA GLY A 93 -11.96 6.65 -1.80
C GLY A 93 -12.16 5.23 -1.27
N GLN A 94 -11.08 4.55 -0.88
CA GLN A 94 -11.13 3.19 -0.34
C GLN A 94 -11.90 3.13 0.99
N SER A 95 -11.74 4.14 1.85
CA SER A 95 -12.52 4.26 3.09
C SER A 95 -14.02 4.34 2.78
N ILE A 96 -14.43 5.16 1.81
CA ILE A 96 -15.84 5.30 1.39
C ILE A 96 -16.39 3.96 0.85
N GLU A 97 -15.66 3.26 -0.01
CA GLU A 97 -16.13 2.00 -0.60
C GLU A 97 -16.33 0.91 0.47
N ASN A 98 -15.46 0.83 1.48
CA ASN A 98 -15.65 -0.10 2.58
C ASN A 98 -16.86 0.28 3.47
N LEU A 99 -17.11 1.58 3.71
CA LEU A 99 -18.32 2.02 4.40
C LEU A 99 -19.61 1.67 3.62
N LYS A 100 -19.60 1.81 2.30
CA LYS A 100 -20.74 1.39 1.44
C LYS A 100 -20.96 -0.12 1.51
N SER A 101 -19.88 -0.91 1.50
CA SER A 101 -19.96 -2.37 1.65
C SER A 101 -20.55 -2.77 2.99
N MET A 102 -20.19 -2.08 4.08
CA MET A 102 -20.82 -2.25 5.40
C MET A 102 -22.29 -1.82 5.36
N GLN A 103 -22.60 -0.69 4.71
CA GLN A 103 -23.95 -0.15 4.61
C GLN A 103 -24.91 -1.11 3.90
N ALA A 104 -24.46 -1.80 2.87
CA ALA A 104 -25.27 -2.78 2.13
C ALA A 104 -25.73 -3.96 2.99
N MET A 105 -25.09 -4.21 4.12
CA MET A 105 -25.39 -5.32 5.04
C MET A 105 -26.31 -4.92 6.19
N LEU A 106 -26.72 -3.64 6.28
CA LEU A 106 -27.44 -3.09 7.43
C LEU A 106 -28.92 -2.86 7.11
N ASN A 107 -29.76 -2.96 8.14
CA ASN A 107 -31.17 -2.59 8.05
C ASN A 107 -31.34 -1.07 7.80
N ASP A 108 -32.52 -0.64 7.37
CA ASP A 108 -32.79 0.73 6.91
C ASP A 108 -32.38 1.81 7.92
N LYS A 109 -32.64 1.61 9.21
CA LYS A 109 -32.30 2.57 10.27
C LYS A 109 -30.78 2.74 10.42
N ALA A 110 -30.04 1.64 10.47
CA ALA A 110 -28.58 1.66 10.57
C ALA A 110 -27.95 2.14 9.26
N LYS A 111 -28.54 1.73 8.12
CA LYS A 111 -28.15 2.15 6.77
C LYS A 111 -28.23 3.66 6.60
N ALA A 112 -29.34 4.29 7.01
CA ALA A 112 -29.50 5.75 6.96
C ALA A 112 -28.46 6.47 7.83
N LYS A 113 -28.19 5.96 9.05
CA LYS A 113 -27.19 6.54 9.95
C LYS A 113 -25.79 6.43 9.36
N LEU A 114 -25.40 5.28 8.82
CA LEU A 114 -24.09 5.11 8.17
C LEU A 114 -23.97 5.96 6.91
N GLY A 115 -25.08 6.15 6.19
CA GLY A 115 -25.16 7.04 5.03
C GLY A 115 -24.69 8.45 5.34
N SER A 116 -25.11 9.02 6.48
CA SER A 116 -24.65 10.37 6.89
C SER A 116 -23.13 10.46 7.11
N TYR A 117 -22.46 9.36 7.47
CA TYR A 117 -21.00 9.33 7.61
C TYR A 117 -20.33 9.16 6.25
N ILE A 118 -20.94 8.41 5.34
CA ILE A 118 -20.49 8.30 3.95
C ILE A 118 -20.55 9.67 3.27
N ASP A 119 -21.66 10.41 3.43
CA ASP A 119 -21.80 11.76 2.87
C ASP A 119 -20.72 12.71 3.39
N ARG A 120 -20.42 12.63 4.67
CA ARG A 120 -19.31 13.41 5.28
C ARG A 120 -17.96 13.04 4.71
N MET A 121 -17.71 11.75 4.47
CA MET A 121 -16.46 11.29 3.84
C MET A 121 -16.38 11.71 2.37
N GLN A 122 -17.49 11.70 1.63
CA GLN A 122 -17.52 12.19 0.25
C GLN A 122 -17.22 13.70 0.19
N ALA A 123 -17.84 14.49 1.08
CA ALA A 123 -17.55 15.91 1.19
C ALA A 123 -16.08 16.18 1.55
N LEU A 124 -15.51 15.37 2.46
CA LEU A 124 -14.09 15.44 2.80
C LEU A 124 -13.20 15.12 1.60
N LYS A 125 -13.50 14.03 0.87
CA LYS A 125 -12.76 13.65 -0.33
C LYS A 125 -12.76 14.78 -1.36
N SER A 126 -13.93 15.39 -1.63
CA SER A 126 -14.03 16.52 -2.56
C SER A 126 -13.23 17.74 -2.10
N LYS A 127 -13.14 18.00 -0.80
CA LYS A 127 -12.27 19.06 -0.25
C LYS A 127 -10.80 18.74 -0.50
N ILE A 128 -10.35 17.52 -0.19
CA ILE A 128 -8.98 17.09 -0.46
C ILE A 128 -8.66 17.25 -1.95
N GLU A 129 -9.53 16.80 -2.86
CA GLU A 129 -9.35 16.92 -4.32
C GLU A 129 -9.12 18.36 -4.76
N ASN A 130 -9.79 19.32 -4.15
CA ASN A 130 -9.66 20.74 -4.47
C ASN A 130 -8.50 21.44 -3.75
N ASN A 131 -7.99 20.86 -2.67
CA ASN A 131 -6.92 21.44 -1.83
C ASN A 131 -5.51 21.01 -2.29
N ILE A 132 -5.15 21.27 -3.54
CA ILE A 132 -3.87 20.86 -4.16
C ILE A 132 -2.66 21.38 -3.36
N TYR A 133 -2.78 22.53 -2.71
CA TYR A 133 -1.70 23.19 -1.98
C TYR A 133 -1.70 22.91 -0.47
N ASN A 134 -2.54 21.99 0.00
CA ASN A 134 -2.63 21.59 1.41
C ASN A 134 -2.91 22.74 2.41
N GLN A 135 -3.59 23.79 1.99
CA GLN A 135 -3.86 24.96 2.83
C GLN A 135 -4.79 24.65 4.00
N GLU A 136 -5.73 23.70 3.85
CA GLU A 136 -6.73 23.35 4.85
C GLU A 136 -6.50 21.96 5.48
N ILE A 137 -5.28 21.42 5.39
CA ILE A 137 -4.98 20.03 5.76
C ILE A 137 -5.33 19.70 7.23
N SER A 138 -5.16 20.65 8.13
CA SER A 138 -5.52 20.48 9.55
C SER A 138 -7.02 20.29 9.75
N TYR A 139 -7.84 21.00 8.98
CA TYR A 139 -9.28 20.85 9.00
C TYR A 139 -9.72 19.51 8.40
N GLU A 140 -9.10 19.13 7.30
CA GLU A 140 -9.35 17.84 6.63
C GLU A 140 -9.01 16.67 7.55
N ARG A 141 -7.86 16.72 8.23
CA ARG A 141 -7.46 15.74 9.25
C ARG A 141 -8.47 15.66 10.39
N PHE A 142 -8.84 16.80 10.97
CA PHE A 142 -9.84 16.84 12.05
C PHE A 142 -11.17 16.23 11.61
N SER A 143 -11.59 16.50 10.37
CA SER A 143 -12.81 15.92 9.79
C SER A 143 -12.71 14.40 9.63
N ALA A 144 -11.57 13.89 9.15
CA ALA A 144 -11.30 12.46 9.05
C ALA A 144 -11.32 11.77 10.42
N GLU A 145 -10.63 12.33 11.41
CA GLU A 145 -10.62 11.83 12.79
C GLU A 145 -12.03 11.83 13.42
N ARG A 146 -12.84 12.82 13.12
CA ARG A 146 -14.21 12.89 13.63
C ARG A 146 -15.08 11.78 13.05
N VAL A 147 -15.00 11.52 11.76
CA VAL A 147 -15.73 10.38 11.15
C VAL A 147 -15.23 9.07 11.74
N ARG A 148 -13.92 8.90 11.90
CA ARG A 148 -13.33 7.71 12.55
C ARG A 148 -13.93 7.46 13.92
N ARG A 149 -13.93 8.45 14.80
CA ARG A 149 -14.51 8.33 16.17
C ARG A 149 -16.00 7.98 16.14
N ASP A 150 -16.76 8.62 15.24
CA ASP A 150 -18.20 8.40 15.13
C ASP A 150 -18.53 6.98 14.66
N VAL A 151 -17.83 6.45 13.65
CA VAL A 151 -18.03 5.08 13.16
C VAL A 151 -17.58 4.05 14.20
N PHE A 152 -16.45 4.26 14.87
CA PHE A 152 -16.01 3.37 15.96
C PHE A 152 -16.99 3.36 17.14
N ARG A 153 -17.64 4.48 17.43
CA ARG A 153 -18.65 4.54 18.48
C ARG A 153 -19.93 3.79 18.10
N ASP A 154 -20.39 3.91 16.85
CA ASP A 154 -21.74 3.55 16.47
C ASP A 154 -21.86 2.21 15.71
N PHE A 155 -20.77 1.77 15.05
CA PHE A 155 -20.79 0.64 14.13
C PHE A 155 -19.82 -0.53 14.44
N PRO A 156 -19.28 -0.69 15.65
CA PRO A 156 -18.57 -1.93 15.96
C PRO A 156 -19.55 -3.11 15.94
N TYR A 157 -19.08 -4.29 15.54
CA TYR A 157 -19.94 -5.46 15.33
C TYR A 157 -20.92 -5.74 16.48
N HIS A 158 -20.46 -5.65 17.73
CA HIS A 158 -21.30 -5.91 18.91
C HIS A 158 -22.52 -4.98 19.02
N LYS A 159 -22.52 -3.81 18.40
CA LYS A 159 -23.65 -2.84 18.36
C LYS A 159 -24.56 -3.00 17.17
N ILE A 160 -24.11 -3.74 16.16
CA ILE A 160 -24.86 -3.86 14.91
C ILE A 160 -25.29 -5.29 14.58
N LYS A 161 -24.87 -6.29 15.37
CA LYS A 161 -25.16 -7.71 15.12
C LYS A 161 -26.64 -7.99 14.85
N ASP A 162 -27.53 -7.31 15.59
CA ASP A 162 -29.00 -7.46 15.46
C ASP A 162 -29.60 -6.57 14.34
N LYS A 163 -28.76 -5.85 13.60
CA LYS A 163 -29.16 -4.94 12.50
C LYS A 163 -28.67 -5.44 11.15
N LEU A 164 -27.98 -6.58 11.09
CA LEU A 164 -27.56 -7.20 9.84
C LEU A 164 -28.73 -7.90 9.15
N ILE A 165 -28.80 -7.73 7.82
CA ILE A 165 -29.81 -8.33 6.94
C ILE A 165 -29.25 -9.44 6.08
#